data_be4eb54b5a8558098ce053a056481f7f
#
_entry.id   be4eb54b5a8558098ce053a056481f7f
#
_cell.length_a   1.000
_cell.length_b   1.000
_cell.length_c   1.000
_cell.angle_alpha   90.00
_cell.angle_beta   90.00
_cell.angle_gamma   90.00
#
_symmetry.space_group_name_H-M   'P 1'
#
loop_
_entity.id
_entity.type
_entity.pdbx_description
1 polymer ?
#
loop_
_entity_poly.entity_id
_entity_poly.type
_entity_poly.pdbx_seq_one_letter_code
_entity_poly.pdbx_strand_id
1 'polypeptide(L)'
;HHAYHALTTGFVVAALVEKIAGQGFRAFFRDHISEPLGMKSFDFGARGRTLGQVARNYVTGFKASRPADRYLQRAIGTNLGHAVRLSNDPRFHRAVIPAGNGVATADDCGKFFQCLLDGGEFGGTRVFAPLTVRRAIAEVGKPEIDRSLLVPLRYSAGMMLGASPWGLYGPDTSQAFGHLGFANIFVWADPERATSVALLTTGKLILGVHAPWLLALLAKLSRHCPKLSVEEQDERLVAIGMA
;
A
#
# COMPACT_ATOMS: atom_id res chain seq x y z
N HIS A 1 -7.49 12.42 -16.48
CA HIS A 1 -8.35 12.23 -15.31
C HIS A 1 -7.97 10.95 -14.58
N HIS A 2 -7.88 11.02 -13.27
CA HIS A 2 -7.57 9.88 -12.42
C HIS A 2 -8.80 8.97 -12.25
N ALA A 3 -8.58 7.66 -12.32
CA ALA A 3 -9.58 6.65 -12.03
C ALA A 3 -8.88 5.41 -11.47
N TYR A 4 -9.06 5.15 -10.20
CA TYR A 4 -8.45 4.02 -9.53
C TYR A 4 -8.95 2.68 -10.10
N HIS A 5 -8.00 1.83 -10.48
CA HIS A 5 -8.27 0.48 -10.99
C HIS A 5 -7.77 -0.55 -9.97
N ALA A 6 -8.68 -1.00 -9.12
CA ALA A 6 -8.35 -1.83 -7.97
C ALA A 6 -7.61 -3.15 -8.29
N LEU A 7 -7.88 -3.77 -9.45
CA LEU A 7 -7.34 -5.09 -9.79
C LEU A 7 -6.67 -5.13 -11.17
N THR A 8 -7.25 -4.49 -12.17
CA THR A 8 -6.84 -4.67 -13.58
C THR A 8 -5.43 -4.18 -13.86
N THR A 9 -5.02 -3.06 -13.28
CA THR A 9 -3.65 -2.54 -13.42
C THR A 9 -2.60 -3.55 -12.97
N GLY A 10 -2.85 -4.27 -11.87
CA GLY A 10 -1.94 -5.30 -11.37
C GLY A 10 -1.68 -6.42 -12.37
N PHE A 11 -2.71 -6.89 -13.08
CA PHE A 11 -2.54 -7.91 -14.12
C PHE A 11 -1.74 -7.40 -15.32
N VAL A 12 -1.97 -6.15 -15.74
CA VAL A 12 -1.21 -5.53 -16.84
C VAL A 12 0.26 -5.40 -16.47
N VAL A 13 0.55 -4.88 -15.27
CA VAL A 13 1.93 -4.72 -14.79
C VAL A 13 2.62 -6.07 -14.62
N ALA A 14 1.94 -7.06 -14.05
CA ALA A 14 2.51 -8.40 -13.91
C ALA A 14 2.85 -9.04 -15.27
N ALA A 15 1.95 -8.93 -16.24
CA ALA A 15 2.20 -9.43 -17.61
C ALA A 15 3.40 -8.73 -18.29
N LEU A 16 3.58 -7.42 -18.05
CA LEU A 16 4.75 -6.68 -18.54
C LEU A 16 6.03 -7.17 -17.86
N VAL A 17 6.02 -7.36 -16.54
CA VAL A 17 7.16 -7.91 -15.80
C VAL A 17 7.53 -9.29 -16.32
N GLU A 18 6.57 -10.19 -16.47
CA GLU A 18 6.80 -11.54 -17.00
C GLU A 18 7.40 -11.53 -18.40
N LYS A 19 6.89 -10.66 -19.28
CA LYS A 19 7.39 -10.52 -20.64
C LYS A 19 8.82 -9.98 -20.68
N ILE A 20 9.16 -9.03 -19.83
CA ILE A 20 10.49 -8.39 -19.81
C ILE A 20 11.50 -9.29 -19.09
N ALA A 21 11.12 -9.89 -17.97
CA ALA A 21 12.02 -10.69 -17.14
C ALA A 21 12.19 -12.13 -17.64
N GLY A 22 11.30 -12.63 -18.52
CA GLY A 22 11.32 -14.02 -18.99
C GLY A 22 10.99 -15.05 -17.91
N GLN A 23 10.43 -14.63 -16.79
CA GLN A 23 10.02 -15.50 -15.68
C GLN A 23 8.67 -15.06 -15.11
N GLY A 24 7.99 -15.97 -14.39
CA GLY A 24 6.69 -15.67 -13.78
C GLY A 24 6.78 -14.56 -12.72
N PHE A 25 5.79 -13.67 -12.67
CA PHE A 25 5.74 -12.50 -11.80
C PHE A 25 6.07 -12.81 -10.32
N ARG A 26 5.52 -13.90 -9.81
CA ARG A 26 5.74 -14.33 -8.42
C ARG A 26 7.19 -14.76 -8.15
N ALA A 27 7.81 -15.46 -9.11
CA ALA A 27 9.21 -15.83 -9.02
C ALA A 27 10.11 -14.59 -9.10
N PHE A 28 9.82 -13.69 -10.03
CA PHE A 28 10.50 -12.40 -10.15
C PHE A 28 10.45 -11.62 -8.83
N PHE A 29 9.26 -11.47 -8.23
CA PHE A 29 9.12 -10.76 -6.97
C PHE A 29 9.91 -11.41 -5.84
N ARG A 30 9.86 -12.74 -5.74
CA ARG A 30 10.62 -13.48 -4.73
C ARG A 30 12.12 -13.23 -4.90
N ASP A 31 12.65 -13.50 -6.08
CA ASP A 31 14.10 -13.54 -6.34
C ASP A 31 14.75 -12.15 -6.28
N HIS A 32 14.00 -11.11 -6.70
CA HIS A 32 14.54 -9.76 -6.83
C HIS A 32 14.12 -8.81 -5.71
N ILE A 33 13.09 -9.14 -4.93
CA ILE A 33 12.55 -8.23 -3.91
C ILE A 33 12.44 -8.90 -2.56
N SER A 34 11.61 -9.95 -2.40
CA SER A 34 11.30 -10.46 -1.07
C SER A 34 12.46 -11.20 -0.41
N GLU A 35 13.20 -12.04 -1.13
CA GLU A 35 14.39 -12.72 -0.59
C GLU A 35 15.53 -11.75 -0.29
N PRO A 36 15.93 -10.82 -1.18
CA PRO A 36 16.95 -9.83 -0.87
C PRO A 36 16.64 -8.95 0.34
N LEU A 37 15.37 -8.61 0.56
CA LEU A 37 14.94 -7.84 1.72
C LEU A 37 14.68 -8.68 2.98
N GLY A 38 14.90 -10.00 2.93
CA GLY A 38 14.63 -10.90 4.04
C GLY A 38 13.16 -10.92 4.47
N MET A 39 12.24 -10.70 3.51
CA MET A 39 10.80 -10.77 3.75
C MET A 39 10.33 -12.22 3.68
N LYS A 40 9.95 -12.77 4.82
CA LYS A 40 9.66 -14.21 4.95
C LYS A 40 8.23 -14.60 4.56
N SER A 41 7.32 -13.66 4.56
CA SER A 41 5.88 -13.90 4.39
C SER A 41 5.24 -13.10 3.26
N PHE A 42 5.99 -12.17 2.63
CA PHE A 42 5.42 -11.37 1.56
C PHE A 42 5.46 -12.14 0.23
N ASP A 43 4.25 -12.49 -0.24
CA ASP A 43 4.07 -13.13 -1.54
C ASP A 43 2.71 -12.74 -2.16
N PHE A 44 2.53 -13.02 -3.42
CA PHE A 44 1.23 -12.88 -4.12
C PHE A 44 0.50 -14.22 -4.12
N GLY A 45 -0.51 -14.29 -3.25
CA GLY A 45 -1.18 -15.52 -2.87
C GLY A 45 -0.37 -16.36 -1.87
N ALA A 46 -0.99 -17.34 -1.24
CA ALA A 46 -0.41 -18.22 -0.23
C ALA A 46 -0.27 -19.65 -0.73
N ARG A 47 0.80 -20.35 -0.34
CA ARG A 47 1.07 -21.76 -0.68
C ARG A 47 1.50 -22.55 0.54
N GLY A 48 1.32 -23.87 0.48
CA GLY A 48 1.80 -24.76 1.51
C GLY A 48 1.35 -24.35 2.92
N ARG A 49 2.29 -24.22 3.84
CA ARG A 49 2.01 -23.87 5.24
C ARG A 49 1.44 -22.46 5.40
N THR A 50 1.81 -21.51 4.53
CA THR A 50 1.32 -20.12 4.62
C THR A 50 -0.17 -20.00 4.36
N LEU A 51 -0.77 -20.93 3.60
CA LEU A 51 -2.21 -20.93 3.33
C LEU A 51 -3.05 -21.01 4.63
N GLY A 52 -2.61 -21.82 5.60
CA GLY A 52 -3.27 -21.94 6.90
C GLY A 52 -3.00 -20.78 7.85
N GLN A 53 -2.04 -19.92 7.54
CA GLN A 53 -1.65 -18.77 8.37
C GLN A 53 -2.27 -17.45 7.89
N VAL A 54 -2.93 -17.44 6.74
CA VAL A 54 -3.59 -16.22 6.24
C VAL A 54 -4.72 -15.84 7.20
N ALA A 55 -4.60 -14.64 7.75
CA ALA A 55 -5.58 -14.10 8.68
C ALA A 55 -6.94 -13.91 7.98
N ARG A 56 -8.00 -14.38 8.62
CA ARG A 56 -9.35 -14.32 8.08
C ARG A 56 -9.94 -12.91 8.16
N ASN A 57 -10.48 -12.42 7.06
CA ASN A 57 -11.18 -11.15 7.00
C ASN A 57 -12.62 -11.27 7.51
N TYR A 58 -13.10 -10.22 8.17
CA TYR A 58 -14.46 -10.13 8.71
C TYR A 58 -15.10 -8.80 8.33
N VAL A 59 -16.39 -8.83 8.03
CA VAL A 59 -17.17 -7.59 7.97
C VAL A 59 -17.36 -7.12 9.41
N THR A 60 -16.96 -5.89 9.70
CA THR A 60 -17.09 -5.27 11.02
C THR A 60 -17.91 -3.98 10.92
N GLY A 61 -18.46 -3.53 12.05
CA GLY A 61 -19.31 -2.36 12.12
C GLY A 61 -20.75 -2.60 11.62
N PHE A 62 -21.46 -1.50 11.35
CA PHE A 62 -22.83 -1.56 10.87
C PHE A 62 -22.91 -2.04 9.42
N LYS A 63 -24.06 -2.62 9.03
CA LYS A 63 -24.32 -2.94 7.62
C LYS A 63 -24.13 -1.69 6.77
N ALA A 64 -23.39 -1.85 5.68
CA ALA A 64 -23.22 -0.77 4.73
C ALA A 64 -24.58 -0.26 4.23
N SER A 65 -24.75 1.05 4.20
CA SER A 65 -25.94 1.65 3.61
C SER A 65 -25.95 1.42 2.09
N ARG A 66 -27.15 1.48 1.47
CA ARG A 66 -27.26 1.36 0.01
C ARG A 66 -26.30 2.27 -0.77
N PRO A 67 -26.08 3.54 -0.40
CA PRO A 67 -25.06 4.39 -1.05
C PRO A 67 -23.64 3.85 -0.89
N ALA A 68 -23.28 3.36 0.30
CA ALA A 68 -21.95 2.78 0.55
C ALA A 68 -21.71 1.50 -0.27
N ASP A 69 -22.73 0.63 -0.39
CA ASP A 69 -22.63 -0.55 -1.24
C ASP A 69 -22.48 -0.18 -2.73
N ARG A 70 -23.21 0.84 -3.20
CA ARG A 70 -23.04 1.33 -4.59
C ARG A 70 -21.64 1.90 -4.83
N TYR A 71 -21.10 2.62 -3.86
CA TYR A 71 -19.73 3.12 -3.92
C TYR A 71 -18.72 1.99 -4.07
N LEU A 72 -18.85 0.93 -3.25
CA LEU A 72 -18.01 -0.25 -3.34
C LEU A 72 -18.14 -0.99 -4.66
N GLN A 73 -19.38 -1.22 -5.11
CA GLN A 73 -19.61 -1.86 -6.40
C GLN A 73 -18.93 -1.08 -7.53
N ARG A 74 -18.87 0.25 -7.42
CA ARG A 74 -18.12 1.08 -8.37
C ARG A 74 -16.62 0.90 -8.25
N ALA A 75 -16.07 0.84 -7.03
CA ALA A 75 -14.63 0.80 -6.77
C ALA A 75 -14.00 -0.59 -6.98
N ILE A 76 -14.71 -1.65 -6.59
CA ILE A 76 -14.19 -3.04 -6.58
C ILE A 76 -15.09 -4.06 -7.31
N GLY A 77 -16.16 -3.61 -7.94
CA GLY A 77 -17.06 -4.47 -8.72
C GLY A 77 -18.04 -5.34 -7.90
N THR A 78 -18.06 -5.21 -6.55
CA THR A 78 -18.92 -6.03 -5.68
C THR A 78 -19.22 -5.34 -4.34
N ASN A 79 -20.18 -5.88 -3.57
CA ASN A 79 -20.46 -5.38 -2.22
C ASN A 79 -19.45 -5.92 -1.19
N LEU A 80 -19.36 -5.25 -0.02
CA LEU A 80 -18.41 -5.58 1.03
C LEU A 80 -18.49 -7.04 1.49
N GLY A 81 -19.70 -7.53 1.75
CA GLY A 81 -19.88 -8.88 2.27
C GLY A 81 -19.43 -9.97 1.27
N HIS A 82 -19.64 -9.74 -0.03
CA HIS A 82 -19.14 -10.62 -1.07
C HIS A 82 -17.63 -10.53 -1.23
N ALA A 83 -17.05 -9.31 -1.23
CA ALA A 83 -15.61 -9.11 -1.27
C ALA A 83 -14.90 -9.81 -0.09
N VAL A 84 -15.45 -9.70 1.14
CA VAL A 84 -14.92 -10.39 2.31
C VAL A 84 -15.03 -11.91 2.17
N ARG A 85 -16.15 -12.45 1.66
CA ARG A 85 -16.25 -13.90 1.39
C ARG A 85 -15.21 -14.36 0.36
N LEU A 86 -15.07 -13.64 -0.74
CA LEU A 86 -14.08 -13.96 -1.78
C LEU A 86 -12.66 -13.88 -1.23
N SER A 87 -12.32 -12.87 -0.43
CA SER A 87 -11.00 -12.71 0.16
C SER A 87 -10.63 -13.81 1.17
N ASN A 88 -11.60 -14.59 1.64
CA ASN A 88 -11.40 -15.76 2.50
C ASN A 88 -11.47 -17.10 1.74
N ASP A 89 -11.74 -17.08 0.43
CA ASP A 89 -11.84 -18.31 -0.36
C ASP A 89 -10.44 -18.89 -0.60
N PRO A 90 -10.21 -20.18 -0.32
CA PRO A 90 -8.90 -20.80 -0.57
C PRO A 90 -8.43 -20.72 -2.03
N ARG A 91 -9.35 -20.61 -3.00
CA ARG A 91 -9.01 -20.40 -4.42
C ARG A 91 -8.43 -19.00 -4.64
N PHE A 92 -9.01 -17.98 -3.99
CA PHE A 92 -8.49 -16.62 -4.00
C PHE A 92 -7.10 -16.55 -3.35
N HIS A 93 -6.91 -17.23 -2.22
CA HIS A 93 -5.60 -17.29 -1.58
C HIS A 93 -4.52 -17.98 -2.42
N ARG A 94 -4.88 -19.01 -3.22
CA ARG A 94 -3.91 -19.73 -4.07
C ARG A 94 -3.61 -19.04 -5.39
N ALA A 95 -4.51 -18.21 -5.87
CA ALA A 95 -4.34 -17.47 -7.11
C ALA A 95 -3.21 -16.43 -7.00
N VAL A 96 -2.69 -15.99 -8.14
CA VAL A 96 -1.82 -14.81 -8.24
C VAL A 96 -2.66 -13.68 -8.77
N ILE A 97 -3.03 -12.74 -7.88
CA ILE A 97 -3.81 -11.55 -8.21
C ILE A 97 -2.98 -10.33 -7.76
N PRO A 98 -2.10 -9.80 -8.63
CA PRO A 98 -1.02 -8.89 -8.23
C PRO A 98 -1.45 -7.67 -7.44
N ALA A 99 -2.63 -7.10 -7.73
CA ALA A 99 -3.17 -5.97 -6.99
C ALA A 99 -4.22 -6.37 -5.93
N GLY A 100 -4.49 -7.66 -5.70
CA GLY A 100 -5.64 -8.08 -4.91
C GLY A 100 -5.37 -9.03 -3.76
N ASN A 101 -4.30 -9.82 -3.80
CA ASN A 101 -4.07 -10.85 -2.80
C ASN A 101 -2.62 -10.97 -2.33
N GLY A 102 -1.94 -9.86 -2.20
CA GLY A 102 -0.67 -9.83 -1.47
C GLY A 102 -0.89 -10.34 -0.04
N VAL A 103 -0.06 -11.29 0.39
CA VAL A 103 -0.04 -11.83 1.75
C VAL A 103 1.27 -11.44 2.39
N ALA A 104 1.23 -10.77 3.53
CA ALA A 104 2.41 -10.27 4.19
C ALA A 104 2.16 -10.12 5.70
N THR A 105 3.23 -10.04 6.48
CA THR A 105 3.20 -9.49 7.83
C THR A 105 3.38 -7.97 7.81
N ALA A 106 3.05 -7.30 8.90
CA ALA A 106 3.33 -5.87 9.04
C ALA A 106 4.85 -5.59 9.00
N ASP A 107 5.66 -6.49 9.55
CA ASP A 107 7.12 -6.42 9.50
C ASP A 107 7.64 -6.45 8.05
N ASP A 108 7.17 -7.40 7.24
CA ASP A 108 7.58 -7.49 5.83
C ASP A 108 7.15 -6.25 5.02
N CYS A 109 5.94 -5.74 5.25
CA CYS A 109 5.50 -4.49 4.65
C CYS A 109 6.37 -3.30 5.10
N GLY A 110 6.71 -3.24 6.39
CA GLY A 110 7.60 -2.23 6.96
C GLY A 110 8.98 -2.25 6.30
N LYS A 111 9.59 -3.44 6.13
CA LYS A 111 10.89 -3.59 5.43
C LYS A 111 10.85 -3.06 4.00
N PHE A 112 9.79 -3.38 3.25
CA PHE A 112 9.62 -2.90 1.88
C PHE A 112 9.53 -1.37 1.82
N PHE A 113 8.69 -0.76 2.65
CA PHE A 113 8.55 0.69 2.68
C PHE A 113 9.78 1.39 3.27
N GLN A 114 10.49 0.75 4.21
CA GLN A 114 11.77 1.25 4.69
C GLN A 114 12.82 1.22 3.59
N CYS A 115 12.88 0.14 2.79
CA CYS A 115 13.75 0.08 1.63
C CYS A 115 13.50 1.24 0.66
N LEU A 116 12.25 1.55 0.35
CA LEU A 116 11.92 2.70 -0.49
C LEU A 116 12.31 4.03 0.17
N LEU A 117 12.07 4.15 1.48
CA LEU A 117 12.42 5.32 2.27
C LEU A 117 13.93 5.58 2.30
N ASP A 118 14.73 4.52 2.23
CA ASP A 118 16.19 4.55 2.22
C ASP A 118 16.77 4.46 0.79
N GLY A 119 16.04 5.00 -0.19
CA GLY A 119 16.51 5.14 -1.57
C GLY A 119 16.73 3.81 -2.30
N GLY A 120 16.05 2.75 -1.88
CA GLY A 120 16.09 1.41 -2.50
C GLY A 120 17.05 0.43 -1.85
N GLU A 121 17.50 0.72 -0.62
CA GLU A 121 18.39 -0.13 0.17
C GLU A 121 17.77 -0.48 1.52
N PHE A 122 18.01 -1.68 2.02
CA PHE A 122 17.62 -2.08 3.37
C PHE A 122 18.62 -3.10 3.93
N GLY A 123 19.11 -2.87 5.14
CA GLY A 123 20.06 -3.76 5.81
C GLY A 123 21.35 -4.02 5.02
N GLY A 124 21.84 -3.03 4.26
CA GLY A 124 23.01 -3.15 3.41
C GLY A 124 22.76 -3.82 2.06
N THR A 125 21.51 -4.22 1.77
CA THR A 125 21.13 -4.83 0.48
C THR A 125 20.38 -3.81 -0.38
N ARG A 126 20.94 -3.49 -1.56
CA ARG A 126 20.32 -2.61 -2.55
C ARG A 126 19.44 -3.42 -3.50
N VAL A 127 18.15 -3.10 -3.50
CA VAL A 127 17.14 -3.72 -4.37
C VAL A 127 16.75 -2.79 -5.51
N PHE A 128 16.69 -1.49 -5.26
CA PHE A 128 16.35 -0.48 -6.26
C PHE A 128 17.43 0.58 -6.36
N ALA A 129 17.65 1.10 -7.56
CA ALA A 129 18.45 2.31 -7.71
C ALA A 129 17.70 3.53 -7.13
N PRO A 130 18.38 4.51 -6.47
CA PRO A 130 17.74 5.69 -5.92
C PRO A 130 16.88 6.46 -6.94
N LEU A 131 17.37 6.59 -8.16
CA LEU A 131 16.61 7.21 -9.26
C LEU A 131 15.31 6.47 -9.57
N THR A 132 15.30 5.14 -9.48
CA THR A 132 14.10 4.32 -9.69
C THR A 132 13.07 4.61 -8.60
N VAL A 133 13.49 4.66 -7.34
CA VAL A 133 12.62 4.99 -6.21
C VAL A 133 12.07 6.41 -6.38
N ARG A 134 12.93 7.40 -6.64
CA ARG A 134 12.52 8.78 -6.86
C ARG A 134 11.46 8.91 -7.96
N ARG A 135 11.63 8.23 -9.08
CA ARG A 135 10.64 8.20 -10.17
C ARG A 135 9.34 7.50 -9.77
N ALA A 136 9.42 6.43 -8.98
CA ALA A 136 8.24 5.69 -8.54
C ALA A 136 7.35 6.48 -7.58
N ILE A 137 7.94 7.35 -6.74
CA ILE A 137 7.22 8.15 -5.76
C ILE A 137 6.92 9.59 -6.24
N ALA A 138 7.50 10.02 -7.37
CA ALA A 138 7.24 11.34 -7.93
C ALA A 138 5.77 11.50 -8.33
N GLU A 139 5.17 12.63 -7.97
CA GLU A 139 3.77 12.92 -8.31
C GLU A 139 3.55 12.96 -9.82
N VAL A 140 2.49 12.31 -10.28
CA VAL A 140 2.08 12.26 -11.67
C VAL A 140 0.75 12.97 -11.86
N GLY A 141 0.73 13.96 -12.74
CA GLY A 141 -0.47 14.73 -13.03
C GLY A 141 -0.72 15.87 -12.05
N LYS A 142 -1.97 16.26 -11.93
CA LYS A 142 -2.43 17.31 -11.00
C LYS A 142 -3.37 16.70 -9.97
N PRO A 143 -3.45 17.23 -8.75
CA PRO A 143 -4.45 16.82 -7.78
C PRO A 143 -5.86 16.96 -8.37
N GLU A 144 -6.60 15.87 -8.41
CA GLU A 144 -7.98 15.89 -8.89
C GLU A 144 -8.84 14.85 -8.15
N ILE A 145 -10.14 14.96 -8.30
CA ILE A 145 -11.07 13.96 -7.74
C ILE A 145 -10.95 12.68 -8.56
N ASP A 146 -10.54 11.60 -7.89
CA ASP A 146 -10.52 10.28 -8.50
C ASP A 146 -11.93 9.84 -8.89
N ARG A 147 -12.12 9.44 -10.15
CA ARG A 147 -13.45 9.11 -10.69
C ARG A 147 -14.02 7.79 -10.15
N SER A 148 -13.19 6.91 -9.65
CA SER A 148 -13.62 5.64 -9.04
C SER A 148 -13.89 5.79 -7.56
N LEU A 149 -12.99 6.45 -6.84
CA LEU A 149 -13.04 6.61 -5.38
C LEU A 149 -13.81 7.85 -4.92
N LEU A 150 -14.10 8.80 -5.84
CA LEU A 150 -14.86 10.04 -5.60
C LEU A 150 -14.27 10.93 -4.48
N VAL A 151 -12.96 10.84 -4.27
CA VAL A 151 -12.23 11.66 -3.29
C VAL A 151 -11.03 12.33 -3.97
N PRO A 152 -10.58 13.50 -3.50
CA PRO A 152 -9.38 14.13 -4.01
C PRO A 152 -8.18 13.28 -3.62
N LEU A 153 -7.41 12.83 -4.61
CA LEU A 153 -6.23 12.01 -4.42
C LEU A 153 -5.06 12.51 -5.26
N ARG A 154 -3.88 12.33 -4.72
CA ARG A 154 -2.61 12.53 -5.40
C ARG A 154 -1.99 11.16 -5.67
N TYR A 155 -1.43 11.00 -6.84
CA TYR A 155 -0.80 9.73 -7.25
C TYR A 155 0.62 9.93 -7.74
N SER A 156 1.45 8.94 -7.50
CA SER A 156 2.68 8.70 -8.26
C SER A 156 2.45 7.55 -9.26
N ALA A 157 3.52 7.10 -9.91
CA ALA A 157 3.43 5.99 -10.85
C ALA A 157 2.92 4.67 -10.22
N GLY A 158 3.09 4.48 -8.91
CA GLY A 158 2.70 3.24 -8.23
C GLY A 158 2.11 3.43 -6.84
N MET A 159 2.01 4.68 -6.33
CA MET A 159 1.60 4.95 -4.96
C MET A 159 0.48 5.98 -4.89
N MET A 160 -0.30 5.93 -3.83
CA MET A 160 -1.10 7.05 -3.36
C MET A 160 -0.21 7.97 -2.53
N LEU A 161 -0.34 9.27 -2.72
CA LEU A 161 0.46 10.27 -2.02
C LEU A 161 -0.33 10.91 -0.88
N GLY A 162 0.40 11.34 0.14
CA GLY A 162 -0.16 12.09 1.26
C GLY A 162 -0.55 13.52 0.86
N ALA A 163 -1.07 14.29 1.82
CA ALA A 163 -1.48 15.67 1.61
C ALA A 163 -1.36 16.50 2.90
N SER A 164 -1.41 17.82 2.74
CA SER A 164 -1.51 18.78 3.82
C SER A 164 -2.75 19.67 3.57
N PRO A 165 -3.51 20.10 4.60
CA PRO A 165 -3.31 19.82 6.04
C PRO A 165 -3.70 18.41 6.48
N TRP A 166 -4.50 17.67 5.70
CA TRP A 166 -4.91 16.29 5.93
C TRP A 166 -4.81 15.45 4.66
N GLY A 167 -4.27 14.25 4.79
CA GLY A 167 -4.16 13.26 3.73
C GLY A 167 -4.52 11.85 4.19
N LEU A 168 -4.31 10.88 3.32
CA LEU A 168 -4.58 9.46 3.58
C LEU A 168 -3.83 8.91 4.80
N TYR A 169 -2.68 9.48 5.12
CA TYR A 169 -1.76 9.01 6.17
C TYR A 169 -1.78 9.87 7.42
N GLY A 170 -2.72 10.80 7.50
CA GLY A 170 -2.90 11.70 8.63
C GLY A 170 -2.57 13.16 8.31
N PRO A 171 -2.46 14.01 9.36
CA PRO A 171 -2.19 15.42 9.19
C PRO A 171 -0.76 15.67 8.74
N ASP A 172 -0.61 16.64 7.83
CA ASP A 172 0.67 17.19 7.40
C ASP A 172 1.67 16.13 6.89
N THR A 173 1.19 15.31 5.95
CA THR A 173 1.91 14.18 5.36
C THR A 173 2.13 14.36 3.86
N SER A 174 2.43 15.60 3.41
CA SER A 174 2.49 15.95 1.98
C SER A 174 3.51 15.15 1.17
N GLN A 175 4.60 14.72 1.79
CA GLN A 175 5.66 13.93 1.17
C GLN A 175 5.49 12.41 1.38
N ALA A 176 4.51 12.00 2.18
CA ALA A 176 4.26 10.57 2.40
C ALA A 176 3.77 9.89 1.12
N PHE A 177 4.22 8.67 0.92
CA PHE A 177 3.84 7.81 -0.19
C PHE A 177 3.54 6.39 0.29
N GLY A 178 2.55 5.75 -0.27
CA GLY A 178 2.13 4.42 0.15
C GLY A 178 0.88 3.96 -0.54
N HIS A 179 0.13 3.08 0.08
CA HIS A 179 -1.12 2.60 -0.49
C HIS A 179 -2.13 2.19 0.57
N LEU A 180 -3.41 2.25 0.20
CA LEU A 180 -4.51 1.66 0.94
C LEU A 180 -4.77 0.25 0.40
N GLY A 181 -4.90 -0.73 1.30
CA GLY A 181 -5.37 -2.06 0.95
C GLY A 181 -6.89 -2.19 1.10
N PHE A 182 -7.37 -3.40 1.00
CA PHE A 182 -8.80 -3.72 1.14
C PHE A 182 -9.32 -3.28 2.51
N ALA A 183 -9.96 -2.15 2.56
CA ALA A 183 -10.49 -1.44 3.72
C ALA A 183 -9.61 -1.51 4.99
N ASN A 184 -9.27 -0.41 5.59
CA ASN A 184 -8.50 -0.32 6.85
C ASN A 184 -7.12 -1.00 6.84
N ILE A 185 -6.50 -1.20 5.68
CA ILE A 185 -5.10 -1.55 5.55
C ILE A 185 -4.36 -0.33 5.03
N PHE A 186 -3.29 0.06 5.72
CA PHE A 186 -2.48 1.21 5.35
C PHE A 186 -1.02 0.82 5.42
N VAL A 187 -0.29 1.09 4.36
CA VAL A 187 1.17 0.96 4.34
C VAL A 187 1.75 2.19 3.66
N TRP A 188 2.68 2.87 4.33
CA TRP A 188 3.29 4.07 3.78
C TRP A 188 4.67 4.34 4.37
N ALA A 189 5.41 5.20 3.71
CA ALA A 189 6.59 5.85 4.24
C ALA A 189 6.44 7.36 4.21
N ASP A 190 7.02 8.04 5.18
CA ASP A 190 7.04 9.50 5.28
C ASP A 190 8.49 9.98 5.36
N PRO A 191 9.04 10.53 4.27
CA PRO A 191 10.41 11.02 4.24
C PRO A 191 10.67 12.17 5.22
N GLU A 192 9.68 13.05 5.44
CA GLU A 192 9.82 14.17 6.37
C GLU A 192 9.93 13.72 7.82
N ARG A 193 9.49 12.49 8.14
CA ARG A 193 9.54 11.88 9.48
C ARG A 193 10.53 10.73 9.58
N ALA A 194 11.20 10.38 8.49
CA ALA A 194 12.04 9.19 8.37
C ALA A 194 11.36 7.92 8.90
N THR A 195 10.07 7.73 8.60
CA THR A 195 9.22 6.70 9.21
C THR A 195 8.54 5.84 8.16
N SER A 196 8.56 4.52 8.32
CA SER A 196 7.72 3.58 7.59
C SER A 196 6.66 2.99 8.52
N VAL A 197 5.44 2.83 8.03
CA VAL A 197 4.30 2.36 8.82
C VAL A 197 3.54 1.29 8.06
N ALA A 198 3.20 0.20 8.74
CA ALA A 198 2.32 -0.84 8.23
C ALA A 198 1.21 -1.15 9.25
N LEU A 199 -0.02 -0.80 8.90
CA LEU A 199 -1.21 -1.08 9.69
C LEU A 199 -2.07 -2.10 8.95
N LEU A 200 -2.01 -3.35 9.38
CA LEU A 200 -2.76 -4.46 8.78
C LEU A 200 -3.91 -4.86 9.70
N THR A 201 -5.12 -4.86 9.18
CA THR A 201 -6.32 -5.23 9.93
C THR A 201 -7.14 -6.29 9.20
N THR A 202 -7.82 -7.14 9.92
CA THR A 202 -8.75 -8.15 9.39
C THR A 202 -10.20 -7.69 9.40
N GLY A 203 -10.54 -6.71 10.23
CA GLY A 203 -11.85 -6.08 10.23
C GLY A 203 -12.02 -5.17 9.02
N LYS A 204 -13.00 -5.47 8.17
CA LYS A 204 -13.28 -4.70 6.96
C LYS A 204 -14.52 -3.85 7.15
N LEU A 205 -14.32 -2.55 7.16
CA LEU A 205 -15.34 -1.53 7.39
C LEU A 205 -15.24 -0.45 6.32
N ILE A 206 -16.37 -0.01 5.81
CA ILE A 206 -16.44 1.13 4.90
C ILE A 206 -17.22 2.22 5.56
N LEU A 207 -16.55 3.30 5.91
CA LEU A 207 -17.14 4.48 6.51
C LEU A 207 -18.11 4.17 7.67
N GLY A 208 -17.85 4.62 8.84
CA GLY A 208 -18.72 4.39 9.98
C GLY A 208 -18.13 4.96 11.28
N VAL A 209 -18.67 4.53 12.40
CA VAL A 209 -18.29 4.97 13.75
C VAL A 209 -16.79 4.79 14.06
N HIS A 210 -16.06 4.00 13.29
CA HIS A 210 -14.62 3.78 13.47
C HIS A 210 -13.75 4.80 12.72
N ALA A 211 -14.30 5.55 11.77
CA ALA A 211 -13.54 6.56 11.04
C ALA A 211 -12.89 7.60 11.97
N PRO A 212 -13.58 8.17 12.99
CA PRO A 212 -12.94 9.06 13.95
C PRO A 212 -11.77 8.42 14.71
N TRP A 213 -11.89 7.14 15.07
CA TRP A 213 -10.81 6.42 15.75
C TRP A 213 -9.60 6.20 14.86
N LEU A 214 -9.82 5.86 13.59
CA LEU A 214 -8.75 5.74 12.62
C LEU A 214 -8.06 7.09 12.39
N LEU A 215 -8.82 8.16 12.19
CA LEU A 215 -8.27 9.51 12.06
C LEU A 215 -7.49 9.92 13.31
N ALA A 216 -8.01 9.61 14.51
CA ALA A 216 -7.31 9.87 15.76
C ALA A 216 -6.01 9.06 15.88
N LEU A 217 -5.99 7.80 15.41
CA LEU A 217 -4.77 6.98 15.35
C LEU A 217 -3.73 7.60 14.41
N LEU A 218 -4.13 7.98 13.19
CA LEU A 218 -3.23 8.61 12.23
C LEU A 218 -2.68 9.94 12.76
N ALA A 219 -3.53 10.76 13.42
CA ALA A 219 -3.10 11.98 14.06
C ALA A 219 -2.13 11.73 15.22
N LYS A 220 -2.33 10.66 16.00
CA LYS A 220 -1.38 10.28 17.06
C LYS A 220 -0.04 9.84 16.48
N LEU A 221 -0.03 9.04 15.43
CA LEU A 221 1.21 8.62 14.76
C LEU A 221 2.01 9.84 14.27
N SER A 222 1.37 10.79 13.58
CA SER A 222 2.04 12.02 13.14
C SER A 222 2.60 12.86 14.29
N ARG A 223 1.95 12.86 15.46
CA ARG A 223 2.46 13.60 16.63
C ARG A 223 3.62 12.89 17.33
N HIS A 224 3.62 11.57 17.37
CA HIS A 224 4.68 10.77 18.01
C HIS A 224 5.91 10.58 17.12
N CYS A 225 5.75 10.78 15.83
CA CYS A 225 6.83 10.79 14.84
C CYS A 225 6.95 12.23 14.28
N PRO A 226 7.61 13.16 14.99
CA PRO A 226 7.75 14.54 14.53
C PRO A 226 8.55 14.59 13.24
N LYS A 227 8.36 15.66 12.46
CA LYS A 227 9.19 15.91 11.28
C LYS A 227 10.62 16.20 11.71
N LEU A 228 11.55 15.71 10.91
CA LEU A 228 12.96 16.12 10.96
C LEU A 228 13.08 17.61 10.63
N SER A 229 14.15 18.25 11.07
CA SER A 229 14.54 19.59 10.59
C SER A 229 14.82 19.55 9.08
N VAL A 230 14.81 20.69 8.43
CA VAL A 230 15.11 20.79 6.99
C VAL A 230 16.53 20.28 6.71
N GLU A 231 17.48 20.62 7.57
CA GLU A 231 18.87 20.18 7.47
C GLU A 231 18.98 18.64 7.54
N GLU A 232 18.34 18.01 8.51
CA GLU A 232 18.30 16.54 8.64
C GLU A 232 17.64 15.86 7.44
N GLN A 233 16.60 16.48 6.87
CA GLN A 233 15.93 15.96 5.67
C GLN A 233 16.88 16.02 4.47
N ASP A 234 17.55 17.13 4.25
CA ASP A 234 18.50 17.33 3.16
C ASP A 234 19.70 16.40 3.28
N GLU A 235 20.31 16.30 4.46
CA GLU A 235 21.41 15.37 4.73
C GLU A 235 21.00 13.92 4.42
N ARG A 236 19.80 13.54 4.83
CA ARG A 236 19.27 12.20 4.54
C ARG A 236 19.10 11.97 3.04
N LEU A 237 18.51 12.91 2.30
CA LEU A 237 18.31 12.79 0.86
C LEU A 237 19.64 12.63 0.12
N VAL A 238 20.66 13.39 0.52
CA VAL A 238 22.04 13.25 0.00
C VAL A 238 22.59 11.86 0.32
N ALA A 239 22.49 11.43 1.58
CA ALA A 239 23.04 10.14 2.02
C ALA A 239 22.47 8.93 1.27
N ILE A 240 21.18 8.96 0.92
CA ILE A 240 20.52 7.89 0.19
C ILE A 240 20.53 8.07 -1.34
N GLY A 241 21.19 9.12 -1.85
CA GLY A 241 21.30 9.40 -3.28
C GLY A 241 19.99 9.86 -3.93
N MET A 242 19.14 10.54 -3.17
CA MET A 242 17.82 11.04 -3.62
C MET A 242 17.75 12.57 -3.71
N ALA A 243 18.84 13.27 -3.41
CA ALA A 243 18.96 14.72 -3.57
C ALA A 243 18.95 15.14 -5.05
#